data_3a3e267327ea8f10b5007e407b0e7abb
#
_entry.id   3a3e267327ea8f10b5007e407b0e7abb
#
_cell.length_a   1.000
_cell.length_b   1.000
_cell.length_c   1.000
_cell.angle_alpha   90.00
_cell.angle_beta   90.00
_cell.angle_gamma   90.00
#
_symmetry.space_group_name_H-M   'P 1'
#
loop_
_entity.id
_entity.type
_entity.pdbx_description
1 polymer ?
#
loop_
_entity_poly.entity_id
_entity_poly.type
_entity_poly.pdbx_seq_one_letter_code
_entity_poly.pdbx_strand_id
1 'polypeptide(L)'
;MRKFDTNVQELKYKVLREIARLAKDDKLAAGIPGIPETIVPGPVATMRCCIYKERAIVNERIKMALGGHEDVPGEVEVLPIACDECPVSEITVSDACRGCIAHRCANACPKGAISFINKGMHTQAHIDHSKCITCGKCVAACPYSAITKNVRPCERACKPGAIKMDENRKAHINYEKCVSCGACVYQCPFGAI
;
A
#
# COMPACT_ATOMS: atom_id res chain seq x y z
N MET A 1 9.63 -26.88 -0.30
CA MET A 1 9.49 -25.81 -1.31
C MET A 1 8.18 -25.07 -1.08
N ARG A 2 8.19 -23.75 -0.90
CA ARG A 2 6.93 -23.00 -0.73
C ARG A 2 6.14 -23.02 -2.05
N LYS A 3 4.84 -23.29 -1.99
CA LYS A 3 3.96 -23.32 -3.16
C LYS A 3 3.65 -21.91 -3.71
N PHE A 4 3.77 -20.90 -2.86
CA PHE A 4 3.50 -19.48 -3.17
C PHE A 4 4.67 -18.61 -2.75
N ASP A 5 4.96 -17.56 -3.50
CA ASP A 5 6.02 -16.61 -3.21
C ASP A 5 5.65 -15.70 -2.01
N THR A 6 4.36 -15.41 -1.83
CA THR A 6 3.87 -14.54 -0.75
C THR A 6 2.61 -15.08 -0.09
N ASN A 7 2.40 -14.70 1.17
CA ASN A 7 1.16 -15.02 1.90
C ASN A 7 -0.09 -14.38 1.24
N VAL A 8 0.09 -13.28 0.51
CA VAL A 8 -0.99 -12.62 -0.24
C VAL A 8 -1.46 -13.51 -1.40
N GLN A 9 -0.52 -14.13 -2.12
CA GLN A 9 -0.86 -15.10 -3.19
C GLN A 9 -1.57 -16.33 -2.61
N GLU A 10 -1.09 -16.82 -1.48
CA GLU A 10 -1.73 -17.95 -0.78
C GLU A 10 -3.16 -17.61 -0.37
N LEU A 11 -3.38 -16.41 0.21
CA LEU A 11 -4.72 -15.94 0.59
C LEU A 11 -5.65 -15.85 -0.62
N LYS A 12 -5.21 -15.23 -1.72
CA LYS A 12 -5.97 -15.13 -2.97
C LYS A 12 -6.33 -16.54 -3.50
N TYR A 13 -5.39 -17.45 -3.48
CA TYR A 13 -5.63 -18.83 -3.88
C TYR A 13 -6.66 -19.52 -2.99
N LYS A 14 -6.58 -19.36 -1.66
CA LYS A 14 -7.57 -19.96 -0.73
C LYS A 14 -8.97 -19.44 -1.01
N VAL A 15 -9.15 -18.15 -1.26
CA VAL A 15 -10.44 -17.56 -1.61
C VAL A 15 -10.99 -18.17 -2.90
N LEU A 16 -10.19 -18.16 -3.97
CA LEU A 16 -10.60 -18.71 -5.27
C LEU A 16 -10.92 -20.22 -5.19
N ARG A 17 -10.15 -20.98 -4.43
CA ARG A 17 -10.36 -22.41 -4.23
C ARG A 17 -11.70 -22.69 -3.52
N GLU A 18 -12.04 -21.95 -2.48
CA GLU A 18 -13.31 -22.15 -1.76
C GLU A 18 -14.50 -21.74 -2.63
N ILE A 19 -14.41 -20.66 -3.38
CA ILE A 19 -15.42 -20.26 -4.37
C ILE A 19 -15.63 -21.36 -5.41
N ALA A 20 -14.55 -21.86 -6.01
CA ALA A 20 -14.63 -22.91 -7.03
C ALA A 20 -15.21 -24.21 -6.47
N ARG A 21 -14.87 -24.58 -5.22
CA ARG A 21 -15.43 -25.74 -4.54
C ARG A 21 -16.95 -25.61 -4.35
N LEU A 22 -17.40 -24.47 -3.86
CA LEU A 22 -18.83 -24.20 -3.66
C LEU A 22 -19.59 -24.12 -4.98
N ALA A 23 -19.00 -23.54 -6.02
CA ALA A 23 -19.61 -23.48 -7.35
C ALA A 23 -19.76 -24.88 -7.96
N LYS A 24 -18.76 -25.76 -7.80
CA LYS A 24 -18.82 -27.15 -8.26
C LYS A 24 -19.97 -27.95 -7.61
N ASP A 25 -20.25 -27.66 -6.34
CA ASP A 25 -21.27 -28.34 -5.53
C ASP A 25 -22.66 -27.66 -5.65
N ASP A 26 -22.84 -26.67 -6.53
CA ASP A 26 -24.04 -25.83 -6.68
C ASP A 26 -24.50 -25.16 -5.36
N LYS A 27 -23.53 -24.90 -4.47
CA LYS A 27 -23.78 -24.31 -3.13
C LYS A 27 -23.21 -22.89 -2.99
N LEU A 28 -22.90 -22.23 -4.10
CA LEU A 28 -22.19 -20.94 -4.06
C LEU A 28 -22.95 -19.90 -3.23
N ALA A 29 -24.21 -19.63 -3.55
CA ALA A 29 -24.99 -18.60 -2.89
C ALA A 29 -25.14 -18.83 -1.37
N ALA A 30 -25.39 -20.08 -0.94
CA ALA A 30 -25.54 -20.44 0.45
C ALA A 30 -24.20 -20.49 1.22
N GLY A 31 -23.11 -20.81 0.54
CA GLY A 31 -21.79 -21.05 1.15
C GLY A 31 -20.91 -19.81 1.28
N ILE A 32 -21.12 -18.76 0.47
CA ILE A 32 -20.33 -17.52 0.48
C ILE A 32 -20.15 -16.94 1.89
N PRO A 33 -21.20 -16.79 2.72
CA PRO A 33 -21.06 -16.20 4.07
C PRO A 33 -20.11 -16.95 4.99
N GLY A 34 -19.91 -18.26 4.77
CA GLY A 34 -19.02 -19.11 5.58
C GLY A 34 -17.55 -19.11 5.13
N ILE A 35 -17.22 -18.61 3.94
CA ILE A 35 -15.85 -18.60 3.42
C ILE A 35 -14.87 -17.84 4.34
N PRO A 36 -15.19 -16.64 4.87
CA PRO A 36 -14.27 -15.92 5.73
C PRO A 36 -13.87 -16.69 6.98
N GLU A 37 -14.80 -17.41 7.57
CA GLU A 37 -14.53 -18.25 8.76
C GLU A 37 -13.73 -19.50 8.41
N THR A 38 -13.96 -20.07 7.25
CA THR A 38 -13.18 -21.23 6.76
C THR A 38 -11.72 -20.84 6.50
N ILE A 39 -11.48 -19.63 5.97
CA ILE A 39 -10.11 -19.15 5.64
C ILE A 39 -9.40 -18.59 6.88
N VAL A 40 -10.17 -17.91 7.76
CA VAL A 40 -9.69 -17.28 8.99
C VAL A 40 -10.52 -17.82 10.17
N PRO A 41 -10.22 -19.04 10.65
CA PRO A 41 -11.04 -19.69 11.67
C PRO A 41 -10.97 -18.99 13.03
N GLY A 42 -9.87 -18.34 13.37
CA GLY A 42 -9.66 -17.62 14.61
C GLY A 42 -9.25 -18.54 15.78
N PRO A 43 -9.32 -18.07 17.02
CA PRO A 43 -9.71 -16.71 17.45
C PRO A 43 -8.65 -15.63 17.22
N VAL A 44 -7.43 -16.01 16.82
CA VAL A 44 -6.28 -15.09 16.66
C VAL A 44 -6.15 -14.70 15.21
N ALA A 45 -5.98 -13.40 14.95
CA ALA A 45 -5.63 -12.87 13.64
C ALA A 45 -4.22 -13.33 13.20
N THR A 46 -4.03 -13.59 11.91
CA THR A 46 -2.76 -14.09 11.37
C THR A 46 -2.03 -13.08 10.49
N MET A 47 -2.75 -12.15 9.86
CA MET A 47 -2.21 -11.21 8.87
C MET A 47 -2.57 -9.76 9.14
N ARG A 48 -3.51 -9.48 10.08
CA ARG A 48 -4.01 -8.13 10.38
C ARG A 48 -4.13 -7.90 11.88
N CYS A 49 -4.48 -6.68 12.27
CA CYS A 49 -4.63 -6.29 13.67
C CYS A 49 -5.69 -7.10 14.44
N CYS A 50 -6.72 -7.61 13.75
CA CYS A 50 -7.77 -8.41 14.35
C CYS A 50 -8.47 -9.31 13.33
N ILE A 51 -9.12 -10.36 13.84
CA ILE A 51 -9.86 -11.36 13.06
C ILE A 51 -11.02 -10.75 12.27
N TYR A 52 -11.68 -9.74 12.83
CA TYR A 52 -12.81 -9.07 12.18
C TYR A 52 -12.36 -8.34 10.90
N LYS A 53 -11.23 -7.65 10.97
CA LYS A 53 -10.64 -6.99 9.81
C LYS A 53 -10.17 -7.99 8.76
N GLU A 54 -9.55 -9.10 9.17
CA GLU A 54 -9.15 -10.17 8.24
C GLU A 54 -10.37 -10.73 7.50
N ARG A 55 -11.42 -11.11 8.22
CA ARG A 55 -12.65 -11.65 7.63
C ARG A 55 -13.35 -10.64 6.72
N ALA A 56 -13.39 -9.35 7.12
CA ALA A 56 -13.94 -8.28 6.28
C ALA A 56 -13.15 -8.13 4.96
N ILE A 57 -11.82 -8.19 5.00
CA ILE A 57 -10.98 -8.17 3.79
C ILE A 57 -11.22 -9.41 2.92
N VAL A 58 -11.42 -10.58 3.53
CA VAL A 58 -11.76 -11.81 2.78
C VAL A 58 -13.11 -11.64 2.08
N ASN A 59 -14.12 -11.04 2.73
CA ASN A 59 -15.42 -10.75 2.13
C ASN A 59 -15.29 -9.84 0.89
N GLU A 60 -14.51 -8.76 0.99
CA GLU A 60 -14.28 -7.88 -0.17
C GLU A 60 -13.55 -8.61 -1.31
N ARG A 61 -12.62 -9.53 -0.99
CA ARG A 61 -11.96 -10.36 -1.99
C ARG A 61 -12.90 -11.35 -2.67
N ILE A 62 -13.88 -11.87 -1.94
CA ILE A 62 -14.91 -12.74 -2.53
C ILE A 62 -15.71 -11.95 -3.57
N LYS A 63 -16.09 -10.70 -3.26
CA LYS A 63 -16.77 -9.83 -4.22
C LYS A 63 -15.93 -9.61 -5.47
N MET A 64 -14.64 -9.27 -5.31
CA MET A 64 -13.73 -9.13 -6.45
C MET A 64 -13.63 -10.42 -7.29
N ALA A 65 -13.59 -11.58 -6.64
CA ALA A 65 -13.50 -12.88 -7.35
C ALA A 65 -14.79 -13.27 -8.09
N LEU A 66 -15.91 -12.67 -7.70
CA LEU A 66 -17.23 -12.86 -8.32
C LEU A 66 -17.60 -11.80 -9.37
N GLY A 67 -16.67 -10.92 -9.72
CA GLY A 67 -16.88 -9.90 -10.75
C GLY A 67 -16.54 -8.47 -10.34
N GLY A 68 -16.12 -8.26 -9.09
CA GLY A 68 -15.77 -6.92 -8.57
C GLY A 68 -16.97 -6.08 -8.18
N HIS A 69 -16.73 -4.78 -8.02
CA HIS A 69 -17.77 -3.81 -7.70
C HIS A 69 -18.30 -3.18 -9.01
N GLU A 70 -19.62 -3.04 -9.13
CA GLU A 70 -20.29 -2.58 -10.36
C GLU A 70 -19.90 -1.15 -10.79
N ASP A 71 -19.49 -0.34 -9.82
CA ASP A 71 -19.07 1.06 -10.03
C ASP A 71 -17.58 1.20 -10.44
N VAL A 72 -16.84 0.11 -10.50
CA VAL A 72 -15.43 0.10 -10.91
C VAL A 72 -15.31 -0.22 -12.39
N PRO A 73 -14.84 0.71 -13.23
CA PRO A 73 -14.83 0.55 -14.69
C PRO A 73 -13.68 -0.33 -15.22
N GLY A 74 -12.85 -0.90 -14.36
CA GLY A 74 -11.64 -1.64 -14.75
C GLY A 74 -11.47 -2.99 -14.04
N GLU A 75 -10.60 -3.83 -14.61
CA GLU A 75 -10.30 -5.17 -14.08
C GLU A 75 -9.43 -5.16 -12.81
N VAL A 76 -8.72 -4.06 -12.57
CA VAL A 76 -7.86 -3.89 -11.39
C VAL A 76 -8.54 -2.96 -10.41
N GLU A 77 -8.81 -3.45 -9.23
CA GLU A 77 -9.54 -2.74 -8.18
C GLU A 77 -8.70 -2.60 -6.92
N VAL A 78 -8.98 -1.56 -6.13
CA VAL A 78 -8.38 -1.34 -4.81
C VAL A 78 -9.41 -1.64 -3.73
N LEU A 79 -9.04 -2.46 -2.74
CA LEU A 79 -9.79 -2.69 -1.52
C LEU A 79 -9.41 -1.62 -0.47
N PRO A 80 -10.25 -0.59 -0.23
CA PRO A 80 -9.89 0.50 0.69
C PRO A 80 -9.65 0.02 2.12
N ILE A 81 -10.38 -1.00 2.58
CA ILE A 81 -10.24 -1.61 3.90
C ILE A 81 -8.87 -2.28 4.11
N ALA A 82 -8.24 -2.76 3.02
CA ALA A 82 -6.93 -3.39 3.07
C ALA A 82 -5.77 -2.42 2.76
N CYS A 83 -6.09 -1.21 2.27
CA CYS A 83 -5.12 -0.20 1.83
C CYS A 83 -4.86 0.87 2.89
N ASP A 84 -4.52 0.48 4.12
CA ASP A 84 -4.39 1.41 5.26
C ASP A 84 -3.03 1.35 5.98
N GLU A 85 -2.23 0.32 5.74
CA GLU A 85 -0.97 0.11 6.47
C GLU A 85 0.28 0.59 5.70
N CYS A 86 0.12 0.99 4.45
CA CYS A 86 1.23 1.56 3.69
C CYS A 86 1.59 2.97 4.19
N PRO A 87 2.89 3.29 4.28
CA PRO A 87 3.33 4.65 4.56
C PRO A 87 2.85 5.61 3.47
N VAL A 88 2.76 6.88 3.83
CA VAL A 88 2.46 7.95 2.88
C VAL A 88 3.61 8.06 1.88
N SER A 89 3.30 8.34 0.61
CA SER A 89 4.31 8.64 -0.42
C SER A 89 4.84 10.05 -0.20
N GLU A 90 5.93 10.16 0.56
CA GLU A 90 6.52 11.44 0.96
C GLU A 90 8.04 11.35 1.11
N ILE A 91 8.68 12.50 1.33
CA ILE A 91 10.10 12.56 1.68
C ILE A 91 10.23 12.61 3.19
N THR A 92 11.00 11.69 3.76
CA THR A 92 11.23 11.58 5.20
C THR A 92 12.70 11.74 5.56
N VAL A 93 12.95 12.18 6.78
CA VAL A 93 14.29 12.27 7.38
C VAL A 93 14.42 11.19 8.43
N SER A 94 15.43 10.34 8.29
CA SER A 94 15.75 9.28 9.26
C SER A 94 16.67 9.78 10.39
N ASP A 95 16.86 8.96 11.41
CA ASP A 95 17.78 9.25 12.53
C ASP A 95 19.26 9.22 12.11
N ALA A 96 19.57 8.79 10.89
CA ALA A 96 20.91 8.96 10.31
C ALA A 96 21.28 10.42 10.02
N CYS A 97 20.31 11.36 10.12
CA CYS A 97 20.57 12.79 9.97
C CYS A 97 21.49 13.31 11.08
N ARG A 98 22.60 13.93 10.69
CA ARG A 98 23.61 14.46 11.63
C ARG A 98 23.48 15.96 11.90
N GLY A 99 22.43 16.63 11.39
CA GLY A 99 22.30 18.07 11.53
C GLY A 99 23.54 18.84 11.03
N CYS A 100 24.10 18.38 9.89
CA CYS A 100 25.37 18.91 9.38
C CYS A 100 25.32 20.42 9.11
N ILE A 101 26.39 21.14 9.44
CA ILE A 101 26.50 22.60 9.31
C ILE A 101 26.31 23.08 7.85
N ALA A 102 26.65 22.25 6.88
CA ALA A 102 26.55 22.61 5.46
C ALA A 102 25.10 22.78 4.96
N HIS A 103 24.11 22.23 5.66
CA HIS A 103 22.67 22.34 5.34
C HIS A 103 22.32 22.14 3.87
N ARG A 104 23.05 21.27 3.16
CA ARG A 104 22.91 21.07 1.70
C ARG A 104 21.46 20.73 1.29
N CYS A 105 20.76 19.97 2.13
CA CYS A 105 19.36 19.60 1.87
C CYS A 105 18.42 20.81 1.89
N ALA A 106 18.62 21.74 2.84
CA ALA A 106 17.83 22.97 2.92
C ALA A 106 18.16 23.89 1.75
N ASN A 107 19.45 24.07 1.44
CA ASN A 107 19.90 24.90 0.34
C ASN A 107 19.44 24.38 -1.04
N ALA A 108 19.28 23.06 -1.17
CA ALA A 108 18.74 22.43 -2.40
C ALA A 108 17.23 22.51 -2.52
N CYS A 109 16.51 22.90 -1.45
CA CYS A 109 15.05 22.91 -1.44
C CYS A 109 14.48 24.18 -2.09
N PRO A 110 13.83 24.10 -3.29
CA PRO A 110 13.34 25.28 -4.00
C PRO A 110 12.13 25.93 -3.30
N LYS A 111 11.50 25.23 -2.34
CA LYS A 111 10.32 25.71 -1.60
C LYS A 111 10.66 26.11 -0.14
N GLY A 112 11.93 26.03 0.27
CA GLY A 112 12.31 26.31 1.65
C GLY A 112 11.58 25.44 2.68
N ALA A 113 11.22 24.21 2.31
CA ALA A 113 10.43 23.31 3.14
C ALA A 113 11.26 22.60 4.24
N ILE A 114 12.56 22.89 4.37
CA ILE A 114 13.43 22.20 5.32
C ILE A 114 13.92 23.17 6.37
N SER A 115 13.63 22.86 7.61
CA SER A 115 14.12 23.52 8.82
C SER A 115 14.96 22.54 9.65
N PHE A 116 15.56 23.03 10.72
CA PHE A 116 16.33 22.21 11.65
C PHE A 116 15.73 22.32 13.03
N ILE A 117 15.49 21.20 13.67
CA ILE A 117 14.94 21.10 15.01
C ILE A 117 15.92 20.40 15.94
N ASN A 118 15.96 20.83 17.20
CA ASN A 118 16.76 20.17 18.22
C ASN A 118 16.09 18.88 18.67
N LYS A 119 16.83 17.78 18.61
CA LYS A 119 16.47 16.48 19.17
C LYS A 119 17.45 16.07 20.25
N GLY A 120 17.36 16.70 21.40
CA GLY A 120 18.27 16.45 22.53
C GLY A 120 19.70 16.94 22.22
N MET A 121 20.64 16.01 22.02
CA MET A 121 22.07 16.33 21.86
C MET A 121 22.47 16.74 20.44
N HIS A 122 21.59 16.68 19.45
CA HIS A 122 21.91 17.05 18.08
C HIS A 122 20.70 17.68 17.37
N THR A 123 20.96 18.45 16.34
CA THR A 123 19.92 18.97 15.44
C THR A 123 19.60 17.94 14.37
N GLN A 124 18.34 17.95 13.91
CA GLN A 124 17.89 17.10 12.79
C GLN A 124 17.12 17.96 11.80
N ALA A 125 17.28 17.67 10.50
CA ALA A 125 16.46 18.28 9.49
C ALA A 125 15.00 17.85 9.66
N HIS A 126 14.09 18.80 9.49
CA HIS A 126 12.64 18.59 9.53
C HIS A 126 12.03 19.10 8.22
N ILE A 127 11.12 18.34 7.64
CA ILE A 127 10.45 18.69 6.39
C ILE A 127 9.03 19.14 6.68
N ASP A 128 8.73 20.37 6.29
CA ASP A 128 7.36 20.87 6.27
C ASP A 128 6.62 20.32 5.05
N HIS A 129 5.78 19.31 5.28
CA HIS A 129 5.05 18.62 4.22
C HIS A 129 3.99 19.51 3.55
N SER A 130 3.56 20.60 4.18
CA SER A 130 2.65 21.58 3.56
C SER A 130 3.31 22.36 2.43
N LYS A 131 4.61 22.55 2.50
CA LYS A 131 5.44 23.25 1.49
C LYS A 131 6.15 22.29 0.54
N CYS A 132 6.31 21.03 0.94
CA CYS A 132 7.09 20.05 0.20
C CYS A 132 6.38 19.58 -1.06
N ILE A 133 7.01 19.78 -2.22
CA ILE A 133 6.52 19.31 -3.53
C ILE A 133 7.10 17.95 -3.94
N THR A 134 7.71 17.21 -3.03
CA THR A 134 8.29 15.87 -3.24
C THR A 134 9.27 15.75 -4.43
N CYS A 135 9.95 16.83 -4.81
CA CYS A 135 10.85 16.87 -5.98
C CYS A 135 12.12 16.01 -5.82
N GLY A 136 12.52 15.64 -4.59
CA GLY A 136 13.67 14.77 -4.33
C GLY A 136 15.05 15.46 -4.33
N LYS A 137 15.17 16.76 -4.58
CA LYS A 137 16.47 17.45 -4.60
C LYS A 137 17.24 17.32 -3.28
N CYS A 138 16.55 17.37 -2.15
CA CYS A 138 17.14 17.18 -0.82
C CYS A 138 17.65 15.76 -0.59
N VAL A 139 17.04 14.76 -1.21
CA VAL A 139 17.48 13.35 -1.16
C VAL A 139 18.86 13.25 -1.83
N ALA A 140 19.00 13.77 -3.04
CA ALA A 140 20.27 13.77 -3.79
C ALA A 140 21.37 14.61 -3.11
N ALA A 141 20.98 15.69 -2.42
CA ALA A 141 21.91 16.60 -1.76
C ALA A 141 22.43 16.08 -0.41
N CYS A 142 21.82 15.06 0.19
CA CYS A 142 22.19 14.57 1.51
C CYS A 142 23.40 13.63 1.43
N PRO A 143 24.58 14.00 1.99
CA PRO A 143 25.77 13.15 1.91
C PRO A 143 25.69 11.89 2.81
N TYR A 144 24.75 11.90 3.76
CA TYR A 144 24.53 10.75 4.68
C TYR A 144 23.38 9.83 4.26
N SER A 145 22.77 10.08 3.10
CA SER A 145 21.57 9.34 2.66
C SER A 145 20.46 9.29 3.73
N ALA A 146 20.44 10.29 4.62
CA ALA A 146 19.49 10.35 5.72
C ALA A 146 18.09 10.83 5.31
N ILE A 147 17.93 11.31 4.08
CA ILE A 147 16.66 11.75 3.52
C ILE A 147 16.28 10.76 2.42
N THR A 148 15.08 10.21 2.54
CA THR A 148 14.57 9.21 1.61
C THR A 148 13.24 9.63 1.02
N LYS A 149 13.00 9.27 -0.23
CA LYS A 149 11.70 9.40 -0.88
C LYS A 149 10.97 8.08 -0.81
N ASN A 150 9.96 8.01 0.04
CA ASN A 150 9.10 6.86 0.15
C ASN A 150 8.04 6.93 -0.96
N VAL A 151 7.92 5.86 -1.73
CA VAL A 151 6.88 5.69 -2.75
C VAL A 151 6.26 4.33 -2.54
N ARG A 152 4.94 4.26 -2.50
CA ARG A 152 4.22 2.99 -2.32
C ARG A 152 4.60 1.99 -3.40
N PRO A 153 4.71 0.69 -3.08
CA PRO A 153 5.08 -0.32 -4.06
C PRO A 153 4.18 -0.35 -5.30
N CYS A 154 2.86 -0.18 -5.12
CA CYS A 154 1.89 -0.13 -6.21
C CYS A 154 2.09 1.09 -7.13
N GLU A 155 2.35 2.28 -6.55
CA GLU A 155 2.63 3.50 -7.30
C GLU A 155 3.95 3.39 -8.07
N ARG A 156 5.00 2.87 -7.42
CA ARG A 156 6.32 2.68 -8.04
C ARG A 156 6.29 1.66 -9.19
N ALA A 157 5.44 0.63 -9.09
CA ALA A 157 5.31 -0.41 -10.11
C ALA A 157 4.46 0.03 -11.31
N CYS A 158 3.65 1.07 -11.16
CA CYS A 158 2.75 1.53 -12.20
C CYS A 158 3.48 2.37 -13.25
N LYS A 159 3.92 1.75 -14.35
CA LYS A 159 4.62 2.45 -15.44
C LYS A 159 3.79 3.58 -16.07
N PRO A 160 2.47 3.41 -16.33
CA PRO A 160 1.64 4.49 -16.86
C PRO A 160 1.38 5.61 -15.85
N GLY A 161 1.73 5.45 -14.56
CA GLY A 161 1.45 6.40 -13.51
C GLY A 161 -0.06 6.54 -13.20
N ALA A 162 -0.80 5.46 -13.41
CA ALA A 162 -2.25 5.42 -13.17
C ALA A 162 -2.63 5.34 -11.70
N ILE A 163 -1.71 4.96 -10.80
CA ILE A 163 -1.98 4.82 -9.37
C ILE A 163 -1.37 5.98 -8.60
N LYS A 164 -2.21 6.62 -7.80
CA LYS A 164 -1.80 7.66 -6.84
C LYS A 164 -2.54 7.45 -5.53
N MET A 165 -2.07 8.13 -4.49
CA MET A 165 -2.74 8.21 -3.20
C MET A 165 -3.81 9.30 -3.24
N ASP A 166 -4.99 9.01 -2.70
CA ASP A 166 -6.07 9.97 -2.50
C ASP A 166 -5.90 10.75 -1.16
N GLU A 167 -6.84 11.64 -0.87
CA GLU A 167 -6.87 12.44 0.35
C GLU A 167 -7.04 11.58 1.62
N ASN A 168 -7.66 10.40 1.49
CA ASN A 168 -7.87 9.43 2.55
C ASN A 168 -6.68 8.47 2.74
N ARG A 169 -5.56 8.76 2.09
CA ARG A 169 -4.36 7.91 2.09
C ARG A 169 -4.61 6.51 1.53
N LYS A 170 -5.59 6.35 0.65
CA LYS A 170 -5.85 5.11 -0.09
C LYS A 170 -5.25 5.19 -1.49
N ALA A 171 -4.90 4.04 -2.05
CA ALA A 171 -4.52 4.01 -3.46
C ALA A 171 -5.76 4.24 -4.31
N HIS A 172 -5.64 5.12 -5.28
CA HIS A 172 -6.67 5.42 -6.26
C HIS A 172 -6.13 5.15 -7.67
N ILE A 173 -6.93 4.51 -8.51
CA ILE A 173 -6.59 4.16 -9.89
C ILE A 173 -7.31 5.10 -10.85
N ASN A 174 -6.52 5.79 -11.68
CA ASN A 174 -7.07 6.50 -12.84
C ASN A 174 -7.23 5.49 -13.98
N TYR A 175 -8.48 5.11 -14.27
CA TYR A 175 -8.78 4.08 -15.26
C TYR A 175 -8.54 4.51 -16.71
N GLU A 176 -8.51 5.82 -17.01
CA GLU A 176 -8.11 6.32 -18.33
C GLU A 176 -6.65 6.03 -18.67
N LYS A 177 -5.79 5.91 -17.61
CA LYS A 177 -4.36 5.61 -17.74
C LYS A 177 -4.03 4.15 -17.48
N CYS A 178 -4.95 3.42 -16.84
CA CYS A 178 -4.71 2.03 -16.47
C CYS A 178 -4.77 1.13 -17.69
N VAL A 179 -3.71 0.31 -17.85
CA VAL A 179 -3.61 -0.68 -18.94
C VAL A 179 -3.82 -2.10 -18.43
N SER A 180 -4.43 -2.28 -17.27
CA SER A 180 -4.76 -3.57 -16.64
C SER A 180 -3.60 -4.60 -16.59
N CYS A 181 -2.35 -4.14 -16.53
CA CYS A 181 -1.16 -5.02 -16.58
C CYS A 181 -0.91 -5.85 -15.31
N GLY A 182 -1.62 -5.58 -14.20
CA GLY A 182 -1.51 -6.32 -12.94
C GLY A 182 -0.22 -6.09 -12.12
N ALA A 183 0.73 -5.24 -12.56
CA ALA A 183 1.99 -5.02 -11.83
C ALA A 183 1.78 -4.53 -10.39
N CYS A 184 0.79 -3.66 -10.17
CA CYS A 184 0.42 -3.16 -8.85
C CYS A 184 -0.16 -4.26 -7.95
N VAL A 185 -0.91 -5.20 -8.53
CA VAL A 185 -1.49 -6.36 -7.82
C VAL A 185 -0.39 -7.24 -7.25
N TYR A 186 0.64 -7.52 -8.06
CA TYR A 186 1.80 -8.33 -7.64
C TYR A 186 2.63 -7.63 -6.57
N GLN A 187 2.84 -6.33 -6.71
CA GLN A 187 3.70 -5.54 -5.81
C GLN A 187 3.04 -5.11 -4.51
N CYS A 188 1.72 -5.26 -4.36
CA CYS A 188 1.02 -4.85 -3.14
C CYS A 188 1.33 -5.81 -1.98
N PRO A 189 2.10 -5.40 -0.93
CA PRO A 189 2.48 -6.30 0.16
C PRO A 189 1.31 -6.61 1.10
N PHE A 190 0.27 -5.79 1.07
CA PHE A 190 -0.94 -5.96 1.89
C PHE A 190 -2.08 -6.62 1.12
N GLY A 191 -1.87 -6.91 -0.16
CA GLY A 191 -2.90 -7.47 -0.99
C GLY A 191 -4.16 -6.61 -1.07
N ALA A 192 -4.01 -5.31 -1.08
CA ALA A 192 -5.13 -4.37 -1.21
C ALA A 192 -5.55 -4.12 -2.67
N ILE A 193 -4.84 -4.73 -3.63
CA ILE A 193 -5.13 -4.64 -5.05
C ILE A 193 -5.21 -6.05 -5.59
#